data_e79d19abe0ab8f7ab24e8cf974a7655c
#
_entry.id   e79d19abe0ab8f7ab24e8cf974a7655c
#
_cell.length_a   1.000
_cell.length_b   1.000
_cell.length_c   1.000
_cell.angle_alpha   90.00
_cell.angle_beta   90.00
_cell.angle_gamma   90.00
#
_symmetry.space_group_name_H-M   'P 1'
#
loop_
_entity.id
_entity.type
_entity.pdbx_description
1 polymer ?
#
loop_
_entity_poly.entity_id
_entity_poly.type
_entity_poly.pdbx_seq_one_letter_code
_entity_poly.pdbx_strand_id
1 'polypeptide(L)'
;RCMTLFTAIKKWLHRMFGKTEEKAVQPVKTKKKLSRADRKQIEAAIARANRTDKKEKSAQDSIPYERMWPDGICRVSDGHYTKTIQFQDINYQLSQNEDKTAIFEGWCDFLNYFDSSIQFELSFLNLAASEETFARAINIPLQRDDFDSIRVEYTTMLQNQLAKGNNGLIKTKYLTFGIDADSIKAAKPRLERIETDILNNFKRLGVAAETLDGKARLAQLHGIFHMDEQLPFRFEWDWLPTSGLSTKDFIAPSSFEFRTGKQFRMGKKYGAVSFVQILAPELNDRMLADFLDMESSLIVSLHIQSVDQIKAIKTVKRKITDLDKSKIEEQKKAVRAGYDMDIIPSDLATYGVEAKKLLQDLQSRNERMFLVTFLVLNTADNPRQLDNNVFQASSIAQKYNCQLTRLDFQQEEGMMSCLPLGLNQIEIQRGLTTSSTAIFVPFTTQELFQNGKEALYYGINALSNNLIMVDRKLLKNPNGLILGTPGSGKSFSAKREIANSFLLTSDDVIICDPEAEYAPLVERLHGQVIKISPTSTNYINPMDLNLDYSDDESPLSLKSDFILSLCELIVGGKEGLQPVQKTIIDRCVRLVYQTYLNDPRPENMPVLEDLYN
;
A
#
# COMPACT_ATOMS: atom_id res chain seq x y z
N ARG A 1 -20.84 -5.82 34.42
CA ARG A 1 -19.86 -6.81 34.97
C ARG A 1 -18.74 -7.14 33.99
N CYS A 2 -18.94 -7.11 32.66
CA CYS A 2 -17.85 -7.23 31.66
C CYS A 2 -16.85 -6.06 31.71
N MET A 3 -17.31 -4.85 32.02
CA MET A 3 -16.44 -3.64 32.07
C MET A 3 -15.34 -3.72 33.15
N THR A 4 -15.60 -4.38 34.27
CA THR A 4 -14.63 -4.52 35.36
C THR A 4 -13.49 -5.49 35.05
N LEU A 5 -13.74 -6.48 34.22
CA LEU A 5 -12.74 -7.49 33.86
C LEU A 5 -11.80 -6.97 32.76
N PHE A 6 -12.34 -6.24 31.79
CA PHE A 6 -11.57 -5.55 30.76
C PHE A 6 -10.60 -4.52 31.37
N THR A 7 -11.06 -3.83 32.42
CA THR A 7 -10.22 -2.88 33.17
C THR A 7 -9.12 -3.63 33.95
N ALA A 8 -9.35 -4.84 34.38
CA ALA A 8 -8.35 -5.67 35.04
C ALA A 8 -7.28 -6.21 34.09
N ILE A 9 -7.68 -6.64 32.88
CA ILE A 9 -6.75 -7.08 31.81
C ILE A 9 -5.96 -5.88 31.29
N LYS A 10 -6.59 -4.71 31.12
CA LYS A 10 -5.95 -3.48 30.72
C LYS A 10 -4.92 -3.00 31.75
N LYS A 11 -5.26 -2.98 33.03
CA LYS A 11 -4.32 -2.70 34.12
C LYS A 11 -3.20 -3.74 34.23
N TRP A 12 -3.49 -4.97 33.86
CA TRP A 12 -2.51 -6.05 33.88
C TRP A 12 -1.50 -5.95 32.75
N LEU A 13 -1.92 -5.66 31.49
CA LEU A 13 -1.02 -5.38 30.36
C LEU A 13 -0.17 -4.14 30.63
N HIS A 14 -0.76 -3.09 31.18
CA HIS A 14 -0.04 -1.87 31.53
C HIS A 14 1.01 -2.09 32.63
N ARG A 15 0.71 -2.94 33.65
CA ARG A 15 1.70 -3.34 34.66
C ARG A 15 2.77 -4.30 34.17
N MET A 16 2.50 -5.08 33.12
CA MET A 16 3.46 -6.05 32.60
C MET A 16 4.52 -5.44 31.70
N PHE A 17 4.17 -4.41 30.95
CA PHE A 17 5.04 -3.85 29.90
C PHE A 17 5.39 -2.37 30.12
N GLY A 18 4.77 -1.72 31.12
CA GLY A 18 5.13 -0.38 31.54
C GLY A 18 6.33 -0.40 32.49
N LYS A 19 7.44 0.20 32.13
CA LYS A 19 8.54 0.50 33.04
C LYS A 19 8.13 1.66 33.94
N THR A 20 7.77 1.37 35.19
CA THR A 20 8.01 2.30 36.31
C THR A 20 8.15 1.48 37.57
N GLU A 21 9.33 1.57 38.17
CA GLU A 21 9.57 1.12 39.54
C GLU A 21 8.76 2.01 40.50
N GLU A 22 7.56 1.55 40.86
CA GLU A 22 6.91 2.09 42.07
C GLU A 22 7.43 1.36 43.30
N LYS A 23 8.24 2.05 44.07
CA LYS A 23 8.52 1.68 45.46
C LYS A 23 7.19 1.53 46.21
N ALA A 24 6.98 0.36 46.76
CA ALA A 24 5.84 0.06 47.59
C ALA A 24 5.71 1.07 48.75
N VAL A 25 4.75 1.96 48.62
CA VAL A 25 4.29 2.79 49.73
C VAL A 25 3.15 2.03 50.43
N GLN A 26 3.37 1.68 51.69
CA GLN A 26 2.33 1.08 52.56
C GLN A 26 1.12 2.00 52.66
N PRO A 27 -0.12 1.47 52.72
CA PRO A 27 -1.31 2.30 52.81
C PRO A 27 -1.39 2.94 54.19
N VAL A 28 -1.10 4.21 54.29
CA VAL A 28 -1.43 5.02 55.47
C VAL A 28 -2.94 5.31 55.45
N LYS A 29 -3.66 4.65 56.33
CA LYS A 29 -5.02 5.05 56.69
C LYS A 29 -4.96 6.35 57.48
N THR A 30 -5.41 7.45 56.85
CA THR A 30 -6.18 8.52 57.50
C THR A 30 -6.57 9.57 56.44
N LYS A 31 -7.86 9.63 56.15
CA LYS A 31 -8.45 10.77 55.42
C LYS A 31 -8.42 11.99 56.35
N LYS A 32 -7.32 12.71 56.43
CA LYS A 32 -7.32 14.09 56.93
C LYS A 32 -8.02 14.93 55.88
N LYS A 33 -9.16 15.52 56.21
CA LYS A 33 -9.79 16.57 55.42
C LYS A 33 -8.77 17.71 55.26
N LEU A 34 -8.31 17.97 54.05
CA LEU A 34 -7.45 19.10 53.72
C LEU A 34 -8.05 20.38 54.27
N SER A 35 -7.27 21.17 54.99
CA SER A 35 -7.69 22.46 55.50
C SER A 35 -8.02 23.42 54.36
N ARG A 36 -8.81 24.44 54.62
CA ARG A 36 -9.17 25.47 53.62
C ARG A 36 -7.91 26.21 53.12
N ALA A 37 -6.87 26.28 53.95
CA ALA A 37 -5.58 26.85 53.58
C ALA A 37 -4.79 25.94 52.65
N ASP A 38 -4.75 24.61 52.89
CA ASP A 38 -4.07 23.65 52.04
C ASP A 38 -4.71 23.55 50.65
N ARG A 39 -6.07 23.62 50.57
CA ARG A 39 -6.78 23.69 49.27
C ARG A 39 -6.38 24.93 48.49
N LYS A 40 -6.33 26.10 49.17
CA LYS A 40 -5.93 27.34 48.52
C LYS A 40 -4.49 27.34 48.07
N GLN A 41 -3.57 26.67 48.79
CA GLN A 41 -2.19 26.48 48.39
C GLN A 41 -2.07 25.52 47.21
N ILE A 42 -2.83 24.44 47.20
CA ILE A 42 -2.86 23.48 46.07
C ILE A 42 -3.46 24.15 44.84
N GLU A 43 -4.56 24.89 44.96
CA GLU A 43 -5.16 25.67 43.86
C GLU A 43 -4.23 26.75 43.36
N ALA A 44 -3.48 27.42 44.24
CA ALA A 44 -2.46 28.41 43.84
C ALA A 44 -1.24 27.74 43.20
N ALA A 45 -0.83 26.56 43.62
CA ALA A 45 0.24 25.78 43.01
C ALA A 45 -0.18 25.26 41.62
N ILE A 46 -1.41 24.76 41.46
CA ILE A 46 -1.99 24.37 40.17
C ILE A 46 -2.12 25.59 39.24
N ALA A 47 -2.58 26.74 39.77
CA ALA A 47 -2.67 27.97 39.00
C ALA A 47 -1.30 28.55 38.61
N ARG A 48 -0.24 28.33 39.43
CA ARG A 48 1.16 28.67 39.10
C ARG A 48 1.73 27.68 38.08
N ALA A 49 1.49 26.37 38.21
CA ALA A 49 1.90 25.37 37.24
C ALA A 49 1.20 25.57 35.86
N ASN A 50 -0.04 26.05 35.87
CA ASN A 50 -0.76 26.44 34.66
C ASN A 50 -0.37 27.84 34.12
N ARG A 51 0.36 28.65 34.88
CA ARG A 51 0.90 29.98 34.48
C ARG A 51 2.37 29.97 34.06
N THR A 52 3.08 28.85 34.22
CA THR A 52 4.39 28.71 33.56
C THR A 52 4.15 28.76 32.07
N ASP A 53 4.58 29.86 31.46
CA ASP A 53 4.56 30.20 30.06
C ASP A 53 4.51 28.96 29.15
N LYS A 54 3.31 28.59 28.70
CA LYS A 54 3.16 27.88 27.45
C LYS A 54 3.52 28.91 26.38
N LYS A 55 4.81 29.01 26.07
CA LYS A 55 5.25 29.57 24.80
C LYS A 55 4.34 28.94 23.75
N GLU A 56 3.60 29.73 23.01
CA GLU A 56 2.77 29.21 21.93
C GLU A 56 3.69 28.40 21.04
N LYS A 57 3.46 27.08 20.96
CA LYS A 57 4.24 26.21 20.10
C LYS A 57 3.96 26.59 18.67
N SER A 58 4.97 26.76 17.85
CA SER A 58 4.79 26.89 16.41
C SER A 58 4.30 25.55 15.84
N ALA A 59 3.70 25.56 14.64
CA ALA A 59 3.31 24.32 13.97
C ALA A 59 4.51 23.38 13.76
N GLN A 60 5.70 23.92 13.51
CA GLN A 60 6.95 23.16 13.37
C GLN A 60 7.36 22.46 14.67
N ASP A 61 7.14 23.11 15.83
CA ASP A 61 7.48 22.53 17.14
C ASP A 61 6.58 21.35 17.51
N SER A 62 5.38 21.27 16.93
CA SER A 62 4.46 20.15 17.14
C SER A 62 4.84 18.90 16.35
N ILE A 63 5.57 19.05 15.23
CA ILE A 63 5.94 17.90 14.38
C ILE A 63 7.00 17.04 15.10
N PRO A 64 6.74 15.74 15.34
CA PRO A 64 7.50 14.93 16.28
C PRO A 64 8.71 14.24 15.66
N TYR A 65 9.63 15.00 15.04
CA TYR A 65 10.96 14.49 14.69
C TYR A 65 12.01 15.57 14.90
N GLU A 66 13.25 15.18 15.14
CA GLU A 66 14.33 16.10 15.38
C GLU A 66 15.09 16.45 14.09
N ARG A 67 15.37 15.44 13.26
CA ARG A 67 16.17 15.62 12.04
C ARG A 67 15.84 14.57 10.98
N MET A 68 15.78 15.01 9.73
CA MET A 68 15.71 14.17 8.53
C MET A 68 17.02 14.28 7.76
N TRP A 69 17.53 13.15 7.24
CA TRP A 69 18.73 13.10 6.39
C TRP A 69 18.35 12.77 4.93
N PRO A 70 19.24 13.11 3.96
CA PRO A 70 18.98 12.84 2.55
C PRO A 70 18.75 11.37 2.21
N ASP A 71 19.38 10.45 2.95
CA ASP A 71 19.26 8.99 2.77
C ASP A 71 17.97 8.39 3.39
N GLY A 72 17.04 9.24 3.79
CA GLY A 72 15.75 8.83 4.35
C GLY A 72 15.80 8.43 5.83
N ILE A 73 16.94 8.45 6.49
CA ILE A 73 17.01 8.25 7.95
C ILE A 73 16.38 9.46 8.65
N CYS A 74 15.52 9.19 9.62
CA CYS A 74 14.89 10.21 10.46
C CYS A 74 15.19 9.94 11.93
N ARG A 75 15.71 10.94 12.64
CA ARG A 75 15.79 10.93 14.11
C ARG A 75 14.48 11.47 14.66
N VAL A 76 13.69 10.60 15.24
CA VAL A 76 12.33 10.93 15.70
C VAL A 76 12.37 11.45 17.15
N SER A 77 13.18 10.82 17.97
CA SER A 77 13.44 11.25 19.36
C SER A 77 14.89 10.96 19.73
N ASP A 78 15.32 11.36 20.92
CA ASP A 78 16.67 11.10 21.37
C ASP A 78 16.99 9.59 21.35
N GLY A 79 17.98 9.23 20.55
CA GLY A 79 18.40 7.85 20.35
C GLY A 79 17.52 6.97 19.47
N HIS A 80 16.38 7.44 18.95
CA HIS A 80 15.50 6.65 18.09
C HIS A 80 15.57 7.08 16.61
N TYR A 81 15.92 6.13 15.72
CA TYR A 81 16.13 6.36 14.29
C TYR A 81 15.23 5.46 13.45
N THR A 82 14.60 6.05 12.44
CA THR A 82 13.63 5.34 11.58
C THR A 82 13.93 5.49 10.09
N LYS A 83 13.50 4.52 9.28
CA LYS A 83 13.40 4.58 7.81
C LYS A 83 12.02 4.14 7.37
N THR A 84 11.61 4.56 6.18
CA THR A 84 10.30 4.25 5.61
C THR A 84 10.44 3.60 4.24
N ILE A 85 9.68 2.53 4.03
CA ILE A 85 9.54 1.79 2.78
C ILE A 85 8.10 1.98 2.29
N GLN A 86 7.94 2.38 1.03
CA GLN A 86 6.66 2.34 0.36
C GLN A 86 6.49 0.97 -0.30
N PHE A 87 5.32 0.36 -0.18
CA PHE A 87 5.05 -0.92 -0.82
C PHE A 87 3.72 -0.89 -1.58
N GLN A 88 3.66 -1.69 -2.63
CA GLN A 88 2.48 -1.78 -3.49
C GLN A 88 1.52 -2.87 -3.01
N ASP A 89 0.32 -2.87 -3.55
CA ASP A 89 -0.69 -3.87 -3.29
C ASP A 89 -0.50 -5.10 -4.18
N ILE A 90 -0.98 -6.24 -3.71
CA ILE A 90 -1.16 -7.46 -4.48
C ILE A 90 -2.62 -7.92 -4.38
N ASN A 91 -3.08 -8.72 -5.34
CA ASN A 91 -4.45 -9.23 -5.35
C ASN A 91 -4.65 -10.32 -4.28
N TYR A 92 -4.84 -9.92 -3.03
CA TYR A 92 -5.15 -10.83 -1.95
C TYR A 92 -6.64 -11.21 -1.94
N GLN A 93 -7.54 -10.24 -2.03
CA GLN A 93 -8.97 -10.50 -1.87
C GLN A 93 -9.59 -11.28 -3.02
N LEU A 94 -9.06 -11.14 -4.23
CA LEU A 94 -9.52 -11.84 -5.43
C LEU A 94 -8.80 -13.17 -5.69
N SER A 95 -7.79 -13.51 -4.88
CA SER A 95 -7.03 -14.75 -5.02
C SER A 95 -7.85 -15.98 -4.59
N GLN A 96 -7.46 -17.14 -5.10
CA GLN A 96 -8.00 -18.42 -4.67
C GLN A 96 -7.59 -18.72 -3.22
N ASN A 97 -8.31 -19.61 -2.55
CA ASN A 97 -8.08 -19.91 -1.14
C ASN A 97 -6.66 -20.42 -0.84
N GLU A 98 -6.08 -21.19 -1.75
CA GLU A 98 -4.71 -21.70 -1.62
C GLU A 98 -3.69 -20.57 -1.66
N ASP A 99 -3.83 -19.64 -2.62
CA ASP A 99 -2.97 -18.46 -2.74
C ASP A 99 -3.13 -17.51 -1.53
N LYS A 100 -4.36 -17.32 -1.06
CA LYS A 100 -4.62 -16.54 0.16
C LYS A 100 -3.90 -17.12 1.36
N THR A 101 -3.96 -18.44 1.53
CA THR A 101 -3.27 -19.13 2.62
C THR A 101 -1.77 -18.96 2.52
N ALA A 102 -1.19 -19.12 1.32
CA ALA A 102 0.24 -18.92 1.09
C ALA A 102 0.69 -17.48 1.38
N ILE A 103 -0.08 -16.49 0.94
CA ILE A 103 0.20 -15.08 1.24
C ILE A 103 0.09 -14.81 2.74
N PHE A 104 -0.92 -15.34 3.42
CA PHE A 104 -1.11 -15.18 4.85
C PHE A 104 0.02 -15.82 5.67
N GLU A 105 0.43 -17.04 5.33
CA GLU A 105 1.57 -17.71 5.97
C GLU A 105 2.88 -16.93 5.73
N GLY A 106 3.12 -16.49 4.50
CA GLY A 106 4.27 -15.65 4.19
C GLY A 106 4.25 -14.32 4.94
N TRP A 107 3.07 -13.76 5.19
CA TRP A 107 2.91 -12.54 6.01
C TRP A 107 3.15 -12.82 7.50
N CYS A 108 2.75 -13.97 8.02
CA CYS A 108 3.11 -14.41 9.38
C CYS A 108 4.64 -14.53 9.54
N ASP A 109 5.31 -15.15 8.57
CA ASP A 109 6.78 -15.27 8.57
C ASP A 109 7.46 -13.90 8.49
N PHE A 110 6.90 -12.97 7.69
CA PHE A 110 7.37 -11.59 7.62
C PHE A 110 7.28 -10.88 8.98
N LEU A 111 6.15 -10.99 9.68
CA LEU A 111 5.99 -10.42 11.02
C LEU A 111 6.97 -11.04 12.02
N ASN A 112 7.23 -12.32 11.92
CA ASN A 112 8.18 -13.03 12.77
C ASN A 112 9.65 -12.63 12.53
N TYR A 113 9.96 -11.91 11.46
CA TYR A 113 11.28 -11.32 11.25
C TYR A 113 11.61 -10.26 12.32
N PHE A 114 10.62 -9.44 12.74
CA PHE A 114 10.84 -8.34 13.67
C PHE A 114 11.02 -8.85 15.09
N ASP A 115 12.18 -8.61 15.66
CA ASP A 115 12.46 -8.87 17.07
C ASP A 115 12.08 -7.66 17.96
N SER A 116 12.27 -7.80 19.26
CA SER A 116 11.90 -6.75 20.23
C SER A 116 12.76 -5.48 20.15
N SER A 117 13.85 -5.48 19.38
CA SER A 117 14.71 -4.31 19.16
C SER A 117 14.26 -3.44 17.99
N ILE A 118 13.34 -3.95 17.16
CA ILE A 118 12.81 -3.26 15.99
C ILE A 118 11.34 -2.91 16.25
N GLN A 119 11.03 -1.63 16.24
CA GLN A 119 9.65 -1.14 16.25
C GLN A 119 9.25 -0.83 14.81
N PHE A 120 8.02 -1.13 14.43
CA PHE A 120 7.54 -0.78 13.11
C PHE A 120 6.09 -0.33 13.12
N GLU A 121 5.76 0.47 12.13
CA GLU A 121 4.45 1.04 11.88
C GLU A 121 4.05 0.71 10.44
N LEU A 122 2.83 0.21 10.26
CA LEU A 122 2.17 0.13 8.97
C LEU A 122 1.23 1.33 8.85
N SER A 123 1.47 2.18 7.86
CA SER A 123 0.66 3.37 7.62
C SER A 123 -0.04 3.23 6.26
N PHE A 124 -1.36 3.39 6.28
CA PHE A 124 -2.21 3.36 5.09
C PHE A 124 -2.83 4.74 4.93
N LEU A 125 -2.48 5.41 3.86
CA LEU A 125 -2.96 6.75 3.57
C LEU A 125 -3.96 6.69 2.41
N ASN A 126 -5.18 7.11 2.66
CA ASN A 126 -6.20 7.33 1.66
C ASN A 126 -6.46 8.82 1.58
N LEU A 127 -5.75 9.52 0.72
CA LEU A 127 -5.72 10.97 0.65
C LEU A 127 -6.21 11.47 -0.72
N ALA A 128 -6.89 12.61 -0.72
CA ALA A 128 -7.26 13.25 -1.97
C ALA A 128 -6.01 13.58 -2.78
N ALA A 129 -5.96 13.08 -4.01
CA ALA A 129 -4.92 13.48 -4.94
C ALA A 129 -5.13 14.93 -5.36
N SER A 130 -4.04 15.63 -5.69
CA SER A 130 -4.19 16.95 -6.26
C SER A 130 -4.88 16.85 -7.62
N GLU A 131 -5.84 17.74 -7.87
CA GLU A 131 -6.50 17.84 -9.19
C GLU A 131 -5.46 18.01 -10.31
N GLU A 132 -4.36 18.71 -10.03
CA GLU A 132 -3.25 18.85 -10.98
C GLU A 132 -2.56 17.51 -11.31
N THR A 133 -2.40 16.61 -10.31
CA THR A 133 -1.77 15.31 -10.54
C THR A 133 -2.65 14.44 -11.43
N PHE A 134 -3.96 14.42 -11.18
CA PHE A 134 -4.91 13.73 -12.05
C PHE A 134 -5.06 14.42 -13.41
N ALA A 135 -5.18 15.74 -13.44
CA ALA A 135 -5.29 16.48 -14.67
C ALA A 135 -4.07 16.25 -15.58
N ARG A 136 -2.87 16.18 -15.01
CA ARG A 136 -1.64 15.87 -15.79
C ARG A 136 -1.61 14.43 -16.29
N ALA A 137 -2.09 13.47 -15.50
CA ALA A 137 -2.15 12.07 -15.90
C ALA A 137 -3.21 11.79 -16.98
N ILE A 138 -4.27 12.61 -17.02
CA ILE A 138 -5.41 12.45 -17.93
C ILE A 138 -5.28 13.37 -19.15
N ASN A 139 -4.59 14.49 -19.03
CA ASN A 139 -4.48 15.47 -20.11
C ASN A 139 -3.53 14.96 -21.18
N ILE A 140 -4.09 14.69 -22.37
CA ILE A 140 -3.31 14.32 -23.54
C ILE A 140 -2.72 15.62 -24.15
N PRO A 141 -1.39 15.76 -24.22
CA PRO A 141 -0.76 16.96 -24.74
C PRO A 141 -1.06 17.15 -26.22
N LEU A 142 -1.37 18.39 -26.62
CA LEU A 142 -1.57 18.74 -28.03
C LEU A 142 -0.24 18.67 -28.77
N GLN A 143 -0.25 18.04 -29.97
CA GLN A 143 0.92 17.83 -30.79
C GLN A 143 0.96 18.76 -32.01
N ARG A 144 -0.10 19.58 -32.22
CA ARG A 144 -0.31 20.51 -33.33
C ARG A 144 -0.43 19.79 -34.68
N ASP A 145 -1.15 18.67 -34.67
CA ASP A 145 -1.48 17.87 -35.84
C ASP A 145 -3.01 17.79 -36.03
N ASP A 146 -3.45 17.09 -37.07
CA ASP A 146 -4.87 16.94 -37.44
C ASP A 146 -5.70 16.17 -36.37
N PHE A 147 -5.05 15.57 -35.37
CA PHE A 147 -5.68 14.76 -34.34
C PHE A 147 -5.91 15.51 -33.02
N ASP A 148 -5.51 16.77 -32.94
CA ASP A 148 -5.67 17.54 -31.69
C ASP A 148 -7.13 17.69 -31.26
N SER A 149 -8.07 17.74 -32.21
CA SER A 149 -9.50 17.73 -31.88
C SER A 149 -9.92 16.45 -31.15
N ILE A 150 -9.36 15.31 -31.57
CA ILE A 150 -9.62 14.00 -30.93
C ILE A 150 -8.98 13.94 -29.54
N ARG A 151 -7.76 14.49 -29.39
CA ARG A 151 -7.09 14.57 -28.08
C ARG A 151 -7.89 15.39 -27.07
N VAL A 152 -8.45 16.51 -27.48
CA VAL A 152 -9.32 17.36 -26.63
C VAL A 152 -10.59 16.62 -26.24
N GLU A 153 -11.27 15.98 -27.20
CA GLU A 153 -12.50 15.23 -26.96
C GLU A 153 -12.21 14.06 -25.98
N TYR A 154 -11.12 13.33 -26.20
CA TYR A 154 -10.72 12.22 -25.37
C TYR A 154 -10.35 12.67 -23.94
N THR A 155 -9.59 13.77 -23.82
CA THR A 155 -9.28 14.38 -22.51
C THR A 155 -10.56 14.77 -21.78
N THR A 156 -11.52 15.37 -22.48
CA THR A 156 -12.82 15.75 -21.90
C THR A 156 -13.61 14.51 -21.43
N MET A 157 -13.58 13.43 -22.21
CA MET A 157 -14.19 12.17 -21.82
C MET A 157 -13.55 11.60 -20.55
N LEU A 158 -12.22 11.59 -20.44
CA LEU A 158 -11.50 11.12 -19.26
C LEU A 158 -11.82 11.97 -18.03
N GLN A 159 -11.89 13.29 -18.16
CA GLN A 159 -12.30 14.21 -17.09
C GLN A 159 -13.72 13.91 -16.62
N ASN A 160 -14.65 13.66 -17.55
CA ASN A 160 -16.02 13.29 -17.22
C ASN A 160 -16.12 11.91 -16.53
N GLN A 161 -15.26 10.95 -16.87
CA GLN A 161 -15.21 9.65 -16.19
C GLN A 161 -14.64 9.81 -14.77
N LEU A 162 -13.64 10.63 -14.60
CA LEU A 162 -13.09 10.96 -13.30
C LEU A 162 -14.16 11.58 -12.38
N ALA A 163 -14.92 12.53 -12.90
CA ALA A 163 -15.99 13.20 -12.14
C ALA A 163 -17.14 12.25 -11.74
N LYS A 164 -17.34 11.14 -12.47
CA LYS A 164 -18.44 10.19 -12.21
C LYS A 164 -18.10 9.09 -11.19
N GLY A 165 -16.86 8.69 -11.09
CA GLY A 165 -16.49 7.46 -10.39
C GLY A 165 -15.43 7.59 -9.32
N ASN A 166 -14.64 8.64 -9.32
CA ASN A 166 -13.50 8.74 -8.42
C ASN A 166 -13.65 9.89 -7.43
N ASN A 167 -13.63 9.56 -6.13
CA ASN A 167 -13.53 10.55 -5.07
C ASN A 167 -12.15 11.25 -5.03
N GLY A 168 -11.30 11.02 -6.03
CA GLY A 168 -9.96 11.59 -6.12
C GLY A 168 -9.00 11.08 -5.06
N LEU A 169 -9.26 9.92 -4.46
CA LEU A 169 -8.44 9.38 -3.38
C LEU A 169 -7.35 8.46 -3.94
N ILE A 170 -6.10 8.69 -3.54
CA ILE A 170 -4.97 7.81 -3.80
C ILE A 170 -4.67 7.02 -2.53
N LYS A 171 -4.60 5.70 -2.66
CA LYS A 171 -4.22 4.79 -1.58
C LYS A 171 -2.72 4.52 -1.65
N THR A 172 -2.00 4.87 -0.60
CA THR A 172 -0.57 4.57 -0.47
C THR A 172 -0.29 3.82 0.83
N LYS A 173 0.69 2.94 0.80
CA LYS A 173 1.02 2.03 1.91
C LYS A 173 2.49 2.14 2.26
N TYR A 174 2.76 2.26 3.55
CA TYR A 174 4.12 2.45 4.05
C TYR A 174 4.40 1.53 5.22
N LEU A 175 5.63 1.08 5.29
CA LEU A 175 6.20 0.42 6.46
C LEU A 175 7.34 1.29 6.97
N THR A 176 7.17 1.86 8.15
CA THR A 176 8.21 2.62 8.84
C THR A 176 8.77 1.76 9.96
N PHE A 177 10.06 1.53 9.97
CA PHE A 177 10.74 0.75 11.00
C PHE A 177 11.81 1.59 11.70
N GLY A 178 12.05 1.29 12.96
CA GLY A 178 12.96 2.06 13.79
C GLY A 178 13.72 1.21 14.78
N ILE A 179 14.87 1.72 15.19
CA ILE A 179 15.75 1.13 16.19
C ILE A 179 16.30 2.20 17.13
N ASP A 180 16.64 1.77 18.34
CA ASP A 180 17.37 2.61 19.27
C ASP A 180 18.90 2.50 19.04
N ALA A 181 19.59 3.64 19.00
CA ALA A 181 21.03 3.71 18.85
C ALA A 181 21.58 5.02 19.44
N ASP A 182 22.82 4.99 19.95
CA ASP A 182 23.45 6.16 20.57
C ASP A 182 23.82 7.26 19.57
N SER A 183 23.95 6.91 18.30
CA SER A 183 24.32 7.85 17.24
C SER A 183 23.88 7.38 15.86
N ILE A 184 23.78 8.32 14.90
CA ILE A 184 23.49 7.99 13.50
C ILE A 184 24.54 7.05 12.88
N LYS A 185 25.81 7.16 13.29
CA LYS A 185 26.88 6.28 12.79
C LYS A 185 26.67 4.84 13.22
N ALA A 186 26.08 4.60 14.39
CA ALA A 186 25.71 3.28 14.87
C ALA A 186 24.37 2.81 14.29
N ALA A 187 23.42 3.72 14.08
CA ALA A 187 22.10 3.41 13.55
C ALA A 187 22.12 3.01 12.06
N LYS A 188 22.86 3.78 11.24
CA LYS A 188 22.82 3.66 9.77
C LYS A 188 23.11 2.24 9.25
N PRO A 189 24.21 1.57 9.61
CA PRO A 189 24.48 0.21 9.09
C PRO A 189 23.42 -0.82 9.50
N ARG A 190 22.84 -0.66 10.70
CA ARG A 190 21.79 -1.54 11.21
C ARG A 190 20.48 -1.32 10.44
N LEU A 191 20.10 -0.06 10.19
CA LEU A 191 18.92 0.30 9.42
C LEU A 191 19.02 -0.17 7.97
N GLU A 192 20.19 -0.03 7.32
CA GLU A 192 20.42 -0.49 5.94
C GLU A 192 20.32 -2.02 5.83
N ARG A 193 20.79 -2.75 6.84
CA ARG A 193 20.64 -4.21 6.89
C ARG A 193 19.17 -4.61 7.02
N ILE A 194 18.45 -4.02 8.00
CA ILE A 194 17.02 -4.29 8.23
C ILE A 194 16.20 -3.94 6.98
N GLU A 195 16.50 -2.80 6.33
CA GLU A 195 15.91 -2.39 5.06
C GLU A 195 16.05 -3.48 3.98
N THR A 196 17.27 -3.98 3.79
CA THR A 196 17.54 -5.04 2.81
C THR A 196 16.73 -6.30 3.11
N ASP A 197 16.66 -6.69 4.37
CA ASP A 197 15.90 -7.88 4.80
C ASP A 197 14.39 -7.68 4.58
N ILE A 198 13.86 -6.51 4.88
CA ILE A 198 12.43 -6.17 4.66
C ILE A 198 12.11 -6.19 3.15
N LEU A 199 12.94 -5.58 2.31
CA LEU A 199 12.74 -5.58 0.86
C LEU A 199 12.78 -7.01 0.28
N ASN A 200 13.69 -7.86 0.78
CA ASN A 200 13.76 -9.27 0.38
C ASN A 200 12.49 -10.04 0.82
N ASN A 201 11.95 -9.78 1.99
CA ASN A 201 10.72 -10.40 2.46
C ASN A 201 9.51 -9.95 1.61
N PHE A 202 9.38 -8.66 1.27
CA PHE A 202 8.36 -8.18 0.33
C PHE A 202 8.50 -8.85 -1.05
N LYS A 203 9.73 -8.97 -1.55
CA LYS A 203 9.99 -9.65 -2.84
C LYS A 203 9.56 -11.12 -2.83
N ARG A 204 9.74 -11.83 -1.71
CA ARG A 204 9.25 -13.21 -1.54
C ARG A 204 7.72 -13.31 -1.60
N LEU A 205 7.03 -12.32 -1.07
CA LEU A 205 5.57 -12.19 -1.14
C LEU A 205 5.07 -11.73 -2.52
N GLY A 206 5.96 -11.40 -3.46
CA GLY A 206 5.60 -10.83 -4.76
C GLY A 206 5.18 -9.37 -4.71
N VAL A 207 5.49 -8.68 -3.61
CA VAL A 207 5.16 -7.26 -3.39
C VAL A 207 6.30 -6.39 -3.87
N ALA A 208 6.01 -5.42 -4.74
CA ALA A 208 6.97 -4.38 -5.10
C ALA A 208 7.07 -3.37 -3.96
N ALA A 209 8.30 -3.07 -3.56
CA ALA A 209 8.56 -2.15 -2.46
C ALA A 209 9.84 -1.35 -2.74
N GLU A 210 9.85 -0.08 -2.32
CA GLU A 210 10.96 0.84 -2.47
C GLU A 210 11.20 1.65 -1.21
N THR A 211 12.44 1.96 -0.93
CA THR A 211 12.80 2.80 0.22
C THR A 211 12.65 4.27 -0.14
N LEU A 212 12.02 5.03 0.73
CA LEU A 212 11.91 6.48 0.58
C LEU A 212 13.21 7.16 1.02
N ASP A 213 13.73 8.02 0.18
CA ASP A 213 14.77 8.97 0.55
C ASP A 213 14.21 10.11 1.42
N GLY A 214 15.06 10.98 1.91
CA GLY A 214 14.64 12.07 2.78
C GLY A 214 13.70 13.06 2.10
N LYS A 215 13.86 13.33 0.80
CA LYS A 215 12.99 14.22 0.04
C LYS A 215 11.60 13.61 -0.16
N ALA A 216 11.54 12.32 -0.48
CA ALA A 216 10.28 11.58 -0.62
C ALA A 216 9.53 11.48 0.72
N ARG A 217 10.22 11.25 1.84
CA ARG A 217 9.60 11.28 3.18
C ARG A 217 9.06 12.66 3.54
N LEU A 218 9.79 13.72 3.23
CA LEU A 218 9.30 15.09 3.43
C LEU A 218 8.09 15.40 2.52
N ALA A 219 8.10 14.96 1.27
CA ALA A 219 6.95 15.09 0.37
C ALA A 219 5.72 14.34 0.88
N GLN A 220 5.90 13.14 1.44
CA GLN A 220 4.85 12.36 2.08
C GLN A 220 4.23 13.12 3.27
N LEU A 221 5.05 13.63 4.17
CA LEU A 221 4.59 14.42 5.33
C LEU A 221 3.90 15.72 4.88
N HIS A 222 4.46 16.40 3.86
CA HIS A 222 3.84 17.59 3.27
C HIS A 222 2.43 17.28 2.75
N GLY A 223 2.23 16.17 2.04
CA GLY A 223 0.93 15.73 1.55
C GLY A 223 -0.08 15.51 2.68
N ILE A 224 0.35 14.96 3.83
CA ILE A 224 -0.49 14.78 5.01
C ILE A 224 -0.86 16.14 5.64
N PHE A 225 0.09 17.06 5.76
CA PHE A 225 -0.14 18.35 6.42
C PHE A 225 -0.90 19.37 5.56
N HIS A 226 -0.89 19.20 4.23
CA HIS A 226 -1.53 20.11 3.27
C HIS A 226 -2.69 19.46 2.51
N MET A 227 -3.48 18.63 3.20
CA MET A 227 -4.70 18.03 2.61
C MET A 227 -5.76 19.06 2.20
N ASP A 228 -5.71 20.28 2.73
CA ASP A 228 -6.66 21.38 2.48
C ASP A 228 -6.25 22.30 1.32
N GLU A 229 -4.97 22.32 1.01
CA GLU A 229 -4.37 23.15 -0.03
C GLU A 229 -3.50 22.25 -0.88
N GLN A 230 -3.83 22.08 -2.14
CA GLN A 230 -3.06 21.26 -3.07
C GLN A 230 -1.75 21.96 -3.48
N LEU A 231 -0.96 22.37 -2.48
CA LEU A 231 0.30 23.03 -2.70
C LEU A 231 1.36 22.05 -3.18
N PRO A 232 2.03 22.33 -4.28
CA PRO A 232 3.10 21.45 -4.76
C PRO A 232 4.27 21.49 -3.78
N PHE A 233 4.77 20.33 -3.38
CA PHE A 233 5.96 20.23 -2.54
C PHE A 233 7.20 20.70 -3.31
N ARG A 234 7.89 21.70 -2.75
CA ARG A 234 9.13 22.24 -3.31
C ARG A 234 10.19 22.26 -2.23
N PHE A 235 11.23 21.49 -2.40
CA PHE A 235 12.34 21.38 -1.45
C PHE A 235 13.60 20.88 -2.13
N GLU A 236 14.74 21.53 -1.81
CA GLU A 236 16.08 21.05 -2.16
C GLU A 236 16.99 21.15 -0.94
N TRP A 237 17.87 20.17 -0.76
CA TRP A 237 18.75 20.08 0.39
C TRP A 237 19.70 21.27 0.51
N ASP A 238 20.12 21.85 -0.61
CA ASP A 238 21.03 23.00 -0.69
C ASP A 238 20.39 24.29 -0.14
N TRP A 239 19.08 24.33 0.04
CA TRP A 239 18.42 25.50 0.61
C TRP A 239 18.60 25.61 2.12
N LEU A 240 18.79 24.52 2.84
CA LEU A 240 18.91 24.52 4.30
C LEU A 240 20.10 25.32 4.82
N PRO A 241 21.35 25.10 4.34
CA PRO A 241 22.51 25.84 4.84
C PRO A 241 22.44 27.35 4.56
N THR A 242 21.79 27.75 3.48
CA THR A 242 21.73 29.14 3.02
C THR A 242 20.59 29.93 3.64
N SER A 243 19.46 29.27 3.96
CA SER A 243 18.25 29.92 4.48
C SER A 243 18.19 29.96 6.01
N GLY A 244 18.91 29.08 6.69
CA GLY A 244 18.78 28.89 8.15
C GLY A 244 17.47 28.21 8.56
N LEU A 245 16.67 27.74 7.59
CA LEU A 245 15.43 27.00 7.83
C LEU A 245 15.70 25.53 8.15
N SER A 246 14.76 24.89 8.81
CA SER A 246 14.74 23.45 9.05
C SER A 246 13.87 22.72 8.00
N THR A 247 14.00 21.41 7.89
CA THR A 247 13.12 20.60 7.03
C THR A 247 11.64 20.74 7.41
N LYS A 248 11.34 21.04 8.67
CA LYS A 248 9.97 21.24 9.17
C LYS A 248 9.29 22.47 8.60
N ASP A 249 10.06 23.51 8.26
CA ASP A 249 9.52 24.75 7.69
C ASP A 249 8.93 24.54 6.28
N PHE A 250 9.39 23.50 5.57
CA PHE A 250 8.89 23.16 4.23
C PHE A 250 7.68 22.22 4.23
N ILE A 251 7.34 21.61 5.37
CA ILE A 251 6.25 20.63 5.46
C ILE A 251 5.16 21.05 6.44
N ALA A 252 5.43 21.96 7.36
CA ALA A 252 4.47 22.35 8.40
C ALA A 252 3.19 22.95 7.79
N PRO A 253 2.01 22.61 8.32
CA PRO A 253 0.76 23.24 7.92
C PRO A 253 0.72 24.69 8.41
N SER A 254 -0.22 25.46 7.87
CA SER A 254 -0.43 26.86 8.27
C SER A 254 -0.78 27.01 9.76
N SER A 255 -1.45 26.03 10.34
CA SER A 255 -1.80 26.01 11.78
C SER A 255 -2.21 24.61 12.25
N PHE A 256 -1.94 24.35 13.54
CA PHE A 256 -2.59 23.30 14.32
C PHE A 256 -3.45 23.90 15.42
N GLU A 257 -4.65 23.35 15.65
CA GLU A 257 -5.56 23.78 16.69
C GLU A 257 -6.14 22.57 17.42
N PHE A 258 -5.69 22.32 18.64
CA PHE A 258 -6.12 21.22 19.51
C PHE A 258 -6.96 21.71 20.71
N ARG A 259 -7.84 22.70 20.48
CA ARG A 259 -8.64 23.32 21.55
C ARG A 259 -9.75 22.44 22.11
N THR A 260 -10.29 21.56 21.26
CA THR A 260 -11.38 20.67 21.67
C THR A 260 -10.81 19.29 22.00
N GLY A 261 -11.35 18.65 23.04
CA GLY A 261 -10.86 17.32 23.44
C GLY A 261 -11.18 16.21 22.43
N LYS A 262 -12.07 16.43 21.46
CA LYS A 262 -12.61 15.37 20.58
C LYS A 262 -12.20 15.49 19.12
N GLN A 263 -11.66 16.62 18.71
CA GLN A 263 -11.24 16.90 17.33
C GLN A 263 -10.16 17.95 17.32
N PHE A 264 -9.45 18.04 16.25
CA PHE A 264 -8.47 19.08 15.98
C PHE A 264 -8.71 19.73 14.63
N ARG A 265 -8.02 20.83 14.38
CA ARG A 265 -8.00 21.49 13.09
C ARG A 265 -6.56 21.63 12.60
N MET A 266 -6.35 21.33 11.34
CA MET A 266 -5.07 21.44 10.64
C MET A 266 -5.31 22.25 9.36
N GLY A 267 -4.80 23.48 9.33
CA GLY A 267 -5.17 24.45 8.29
C GLY A 267 -6.69 24.65 8.24
N LYS A 268 -7.31 24.30 7.11
CA LYS A 268 -8.77 24.36 6.92
C LYS A 268 -9.51 23.06 7.24
N LYS A 269 -8.79 21.92 7.30
CA LYS A 269 -9.38 20.59 7.56
C LYS A 269 -9.60 20.36 9.05
N TYR A 270 -10.70 19.67 9.35
CA TYR A 270 -10.99 19.12 10.66
C TYR A 270 -10.55 17.65 10.70
N GLY A 271 -9.97 17.23 11.82
CA GLY A 271 -9.52 15.86 12.02
C GLY A 271 -9.95 15.29 13.37
N ALA A 272 -10.13 13.99 13.44
CA ALA A 272 -10.36 13.25 14.66
C ALA A 272 -9.63 11.91 14.60
N VAL A 273 -8.83 11.64 15.63
CA VAL A 273 -8.16 10.35 15.81
C VAL A 273 -8.96 9.48 16.76
N SER A 274 -9.14 8.25 16.35
CA SER A 274 -9.79 7.20 17.13
C SER A 274 -8.89 5.98 17.20
N PHE A 275 -9.04 5.18 18.26
CA PHE A 275 -8.38 3.87 18.32
C PHE A 275 -9.40 2.75 18.19
N VAL A 276 -8.98 1.64 17.58
CA VAL A 276 -9.78 0.44 17.45
C VAL A 276 -9.56 -0.44 18.65
N GLN A 277 -10.62 -0.69 19.41
CA GLN A 277 -10.64 -1.64 20.51
C GLN A 277 -11.17 -2.98 20.00
N ILE A 278 -10.33 -3.99 20.00
CA ILE A 278 -10.67 -5.34 19.57
C ILE A 278 -11.42 -6.03 20.72
N LEU A 279 -12.68 -6.34 20.51
CA LEU A 279 -13.54 -7.05 21.48
C LEU A 279 -13.77 -8.51 21.07
N ALA A 280 -13.63 -8.80 19.77
CA ALA A 280 -13.85 -10.11 19.19
C ALA A 280 -12.81 -11.12 19.66
N PRO A 281 -13.20 -12.38 19.90
CA PRO A 281 -12.27 -13.49 20.13
C PRO A 281 -11.53 -13.85 18.83
N GLU A 282 -12.19 -13.72 17.69
CA GLU A 282 -11.66 -13.96 16.37
C GLU A 282 -11.83 -12.71 15.50
N LEU A 283 -10.83 -12.42 14.70
CA LEU A 283 -10.81 -11.29 13.78
C LEU A 283 -11.01 -11.80 12.34
N ASN A 284 -11.43 -10.89 11.45
CA ASN A 284 -11.59 -11.15 10.03
C ASN A 284 -10.59 -10.31 9.23
N ASP A 285 -9.98 -10.91 8.21
CA ASP A 285 -8.99 -10.29 7.33
C ASP A 285 -9.53 -9.16 6.45
N ARG A 286 -10.86 -9.01 6.36
CA ARG A 286 -11.51 -7.93 5.60
C ARG A 286 -11.62 -6.61 6.36
N MET A 287 -11.42 -6.58 7.66
CA MET A 287 -11.65 -5.38 8.46
C MET A 287 -10.78 -4.21 8.00
N LEU A 288 -9.49 -4.45 7.79
CA LEU A 288 -8.58 -3.41 7.31
C LEU A 288 -8.97 -2.92 5.91
N ALA A 289 -9.33 -3.84 5.02
CA ALA A 289 -9.78 -3.50 3.68
C ALA A 289 -11.04 -2.62 3.69
N ASP A 290 -12.05 -2.96 4.50
CA ASP A 290 -13.29 -2.17 4.62
C ASP A 290 -13.01 -0.74 5.13
N PHE A 291 -12.02 -0.54 6.02
CA PHE A 291 -11.57 0.81 6.39
C PHE A 291 -10.95 1.55 5.22
N LEU A 292 -10.09 0.88 4.45
CA LEU A 292 -9.40 1.50 3.32
C LEU A 292 -10.33 1.75 2.11
N ASP A 293 -11.49 1.10 2.07
CA ASP A 293 -12.51 1.29 1.03
C ASP A 293 -13.49 2.43 1.36
N MET A 294 -13.31 3.13 2.49
CA MET A 294 -14.10 4.33 2.78
C MET A 294 -13.86 5.42 1.73
N GLU A 295 -14.96 6.07 1.32
CA GLU A 295 -14.96 7.16 0.33
C GLU A 295 -14.56 8.52 0.92
N SER A 296 -13.79 8.54 2.00
CA SER A 296 -13.32 9.75 2.68
C SER A 296 -11.83 9.69 2.92
N SER A 297 -11.19 10.85 3.03
CA SER A 297 -9.77 10.90 3.40
C SER A 297 -9.57 10.36 4.80
N LEU A 298 -8.72 9.36 4.92
CA LEU A 298 -8.37 8.75 6.20
C LEU A 298 -6.92 8.27 6.20
N ILE A 299 -6.37 8.15 7.41
CA ILE A 299 -5.10 7.49 7.66
C ILE A 299 -5.34 6.39 8.69
N VAL A 300 -4.88 5.19 8.38
CA VAL A 300 -4.86 4.06 9.31
C VAL A 300 -3.42 3.78 9.67
N SER A 301 -3.10 3.78 10.97
CA SER A 301 -1.76 3.46 11.48
C SER A 301 -1.81 2.30 12.45
N LEU A 302 -1.02 1.27 12.18
CA LEU A 302 -0.81 0.14 13.05
C LEU A 302 0.63 0.18 13.57
N HIS A 303 0.79 0.53 14.85
CA HIS A 303 2.08 0.40 15.53
C HIS A 303 2.22 -0.99 16.09
N ILE A 304 3.27 -1.67 15.73
CA ILE A 304 3.50 -3.08 16.07
C ILE A 304 4.89 -3.20 16.70
N GLN A 305 4.92 -3.75 17.92
CA GLN A 305 6.16 -4.01 18.63
C GLN A 305 6.21 -5.47 19.07
N SER A 306 7.24 -6.18 18.66
CA SER A 306 7.47 -7.55 19.10
C SER A 306 7.87 -7.58 20.58
N VAL A 307 7.34 -8.53 21.31
CA VAL A 307 7.70 -8.79 22.71
C VAL A 307 8.77 -9.87 22.74
N ASP A 308 9.79 -9.67 23.56
CA ASP A 308 10.80 -10.70 23.79
C ASP A 308 10.17 -12.04 24.19
N GLN A 309 10.49 -13.12 23.45
CA GLN A 309 9.82 -14.42 23.56
C GLN A 309 9.94 -14.99 24.99
N ILE A 310 11.10 -14.84 25.60
CA ILE A 310 11.35 -15.35 26.96
C ILE A 310 10.48 -14.59 27.97
N LYS A 311 10.39 -13.27 27.81
CA LYS A 311 9.55 -12.42 28.65
C LYS A 311 8.07 -12.75 28.45
N ALA A 312 7.62 -12.93 27.21
CA ALA A 312 6.25 -13.29 26.88
C ALA A 312 5.85 -14.63 27.56
N ILE A 313 6.63 -15.69 27.37
CA ILE A 313 6.41 -17.01 27.98
C ILE A 313 6.40 -16.93 29.50
N LYS A 314 7.36 -16.22 30.11
CA LYS A 314 7.44 -16.05 31.56
C LYS A 314 6.19 -15.35 32.11
N THR A 315 5.71 -14.38 31.38
CA THR A 315 4.54 -13.59 31.76
C THR A 315 3.25 -14.41 31.68
N VAL A 316 3.07 -15.18 30.59
CA VAL A 316 1.91 -16.07 30.45
C VAL A 316 1.92 -17.16 31.52
N LYS A 317 3.08 -17.78 31.80
CA LYS A 317 3.22 -18.76 32.91
C LYS A 317 2.83 -18.18 34.27
N ARG A 318 3.27 -16.95 34.58
CA ARG A 318 2.88 -16.26 35.81
C ARG A 318 1.37 -16.07 35.86
N LYS A 319 0.75 -15.66 34.75
CA LYS A 319 -0.69 -15.46 34.68
C LYS A 319 -1.48 -16.76 34.86
N ILE A 320 -1.04 -17.85 34.27
CA ILE A 320 -1.63 -19.18 34.50
C ILE A 320 -1.60 -19.52 36.00
N THR A 321 -0.44 -19.30 36.64
CA THR A 321 -0.31 -19.54 38.09
C THR A 321 -1.27 -18.68 38.90
N ASP A 322 -1.47 -17.42 38.55
CA ASP A 322 -2.40 -16.53 39.25
C ASP A 322 -3.87 -16.92 39.01
N LEU A 323 -4.21 -17.38 37.77
CA LEU A 323 -5.53 -17.94 37.46
C LEU A 323 -5.81 -19.23 38.23
N ASP A 324 -4.83 -20.14 38.33
CA ASP A 324 -4.95 -21.37 39.09
C ASP A 324 -5.13 -21.10 40.60
N LYS A 325 -4.41 -20.10 41.16
CA LYS A 325 -4.63 -19.64 42.54
C LYS A 325 -6.04 -19.09 42.72
N SER A 326 -6.51 -18.23 41.82
CA SER A 326 -7.87 -17.67 41.88
C SER A 326 -8.92 -18.78 41.80
N LYS A 327 -8.69 -19.79 40.94
CA LYS A 327 -9.55 -20.97 40.83
C LYS A 327 -9.64 -21.71 42.18
N ILE A 328 -8.51 -21.97 42.84
CA ILE A 328 -8.46 -22.63 44.15
C ILE A 328 -9.18 -21.78 45.23
N GLU A 329 -9.03 -20.45 45.17
CA GLU A 329 -9.74 -19.57 46.12
C GLU A 329 -11.26 -19.61 45.95
N GLU A 330 -11.75 -19.58 44.69
CA GLU A 330 -13.19 -19.70 44.40
C GLU A 330 -13.73 -21.09 44.76
N GLN A 331 -12.99 -22.17 44.51
CA GLN A 331 -13.34 -23.53 44.96
C GLN A 331 -13.46 -23.60 46.49
N LYS A 332 -12.51 -23.02 47.24
CA LYS A 332 -12.58 -22.95 48.70
C LYS A 332 -13.79 -22.15 49.20
N LYS A 333 -14.15 -21.06 48.50
CA LYS A 333 -15.36 -20.28 48.83
C LYS A 333 -16.64 -21.08 48.58
N ALA A 334 -16.71 -21.80 47.43
CA ALA A 334 -17.85 -22.65 47.10
C ALA A 334 -18.09 -23.74 48.18
N VAL A 335 -17.02 -24.45 48.55
CA VAL A 335 -17.08 -25.48 49.60
C VAL A 335 -17.53 -24.89 50.94
N ARG A 336 -17.01 -23.72 51.36
CA ARG A 336 -17.43 -23.03 52.58
C ARG A 336 -18.90 -22.58 52.54
N ALA A 337 -19.44 -22.32 51.35
CA ALA A 337 -20.83 -21.95 51.15
C ALA A 337 -21.76 -23.17 50.94
N GLY A 338 -21.23 -24.41 51.04
CA GLY A 338 -22.02 -25.65 50.91
C GLY A 338 -22.29 -26.04 49.43
N TYR A 339 -21.58 -25.47 48.48
CA TYR A 339 -21.67 -25.80 47.05
C TYR A 339 -20.60 -26.80 46.64
N ASP A 340 -20.82 -27.46 45.51
CA ASP A 340 -19.86 -28.40 44.92
C ASP A 340 -18.57 -27.71 44.48
N MET A 341 -17.43 -28.38 44.62
CA MET A 341 -16.10 -27.89 44.21
C MET A 341 -16.02 -27.61 42.72
N ASP A 342 -16.88 -28.22 41.90
CA ASP A 342 -16.89 -28.05 40.45
C ASP A 342 -17.61 -26.78 40.00
N ILE A 343 -18.26 -26.04 40.89
CA ILE A 343 -18.90 -24.76 40.59
C ILE A 343 -17.84 -23.66 40.58
N ILE A 344 -17.23 -23.49 39.42
CA ILE A 344 -16.26 -22.43 39.16
C ILE A 344 -16.94 -21.40 38.24
N PRO A 345 -16.72 -20.07 38.44
CA PRO A 345 -17.17 -19.09 37.48
C PRO A 345 -16.69 -19.47 36.06
N SER A 346 -17.62 -19.54 35.09
CA SER A 346 -17.35 -19.95 33.70
C SER A 346 -16.20 -19.17 33.08
N ASP A 347 -16.12 -17.88 33.40
CA ASP A 347 -15.10 -16.99 32.91
C ASP A 347 -13.68 -17.42 33.33
N LEU A 348 -13.55 -17.86 34.60
CA LEU A 348 -12.26 -18.28 35.16
C LEU A 348 -11.78 -19.61 34.55
N ALA A 349 -12.71 -20.52 34.26
CA ALA A 349 -12.41 -21.78 33.58
C ALA A 349 -11.96 -21.56 32.16
N THR A 350 -12.68 -20.72 31.41
CA THR A 350 -12.38 -20.37 30.01
C THR A 350 -11.02 -19.70 29.89
N TYR A 351 -10.74 -18.68 30.74
CA TYR A 351 -9.43 -17.98 30.70
C TYR A 351 -8.26 -18.90 31.05
N GLY A 352 -8.46 -19.88 31.94
CA GLY A 352 -7.43 -20.87 32.26
C GLY A 352 -7.06 -21.75 31.05
N VAL A 353 -8.07 -22.18 30.29
CA VAL A 353 -7.87 -22.96 29.05
C VAL A 353 -7.19 -22.12 27.96
N GLU A 354 -7.69 -20.90 27.73
CA GLU A 354 -7.12 -19.98 26.73
C GLU A 354 -5.67 -19.61 27.05
N ALA A 355 -5.35 -19.34 28.32
CA ALA A 355 -3.97 -19.01 28.70
C ALA A 355 -3.02 -20.21 28.52
N LYS A 356 -3.47 -21.43 28.74
CA LYS A 356 -2.68 -22.64 28.50
C LYS A 356 -2.48 -22.90 27.00
N LYS A 357 -3.53 -22.68 26.18
CA LYS A 357 -3.44 -22.75 24.72
C LYS A 357 -2.45 -21.72 24.19
N LEU A 358 -2.55 -20.46 24.65
CA LEU A 358 -1.61 -19.42 24.27
C LEU A 358 -0.17 -19.78 24.64
N LEU A 359 0.06 -20.36 25.83
CA LEU A 359 1.40 -20.82 26.22
C LEU A 359 1.91 -21.92 25.28
N GLN A 360 1.07 -22.87 24.91
CA GLN A 360 1.41 -23.94 23.97
C GLN A 360 1.73 -23.38 22.60
N ASP A 361 0.94 -22.43 22.09
CA ASP A 361 1.18 -21.79 20.81
C ASP A 361 2.52 -21.04 20.79
N LEU A 362 2.83 -20.30 21.87
CA LEU A 362 4.12 -19.60 22.00
C LEU A 362 5.33 -20.55 22.15
N GLN A 363 5.14 -21.78 22.63
CA GLN A 363 6.23 -22.74 22.84
C GLN A 363 6.44 -23.73 21.69
N SER A 364 5.35 -24.12 21.02
CA SER A 364 5.37 -25.23 20.05
C SER A 364 5.14 -24.81 18.60
N ARG A 365 4.61 -23.60 18.38
CA ARG A 365 4.37 -23.03 17.05
C ARG A 365 5.28 -21.83 16.85
N ASN A 366 5.49 -21.44 15.61
CA ASN A 366 6.26 -20.24 15.26
C ASN A 366 5.46 -18.95 15.56
N GLU A 367 4.82 -18.92 16.75
CA GLU A 367 4.02 -17.78 17.23
C GLU A 367 4.85 -16.88 18.14
N ARG A 368 4.79 -15.60 17.91
CA ARG A 368 5.34 -14.54 18.78
C ARG A 368 4.23 -13.69 19.35
N MET A 369 4.56 -12.90 20.36
CA MET A 369 3.62 -11.92 20.92
C MET A 369 4.00 -10.53 20.47
N PHE A 370 2.99 -9.79 20.00
CA PHE A 370 3.10 -8.40 19.61
C PHE A 370 2.20 -7.51 20.45
N LEU A 371 2.64 -6.28 20.68
CA LEU A 371 1.82 -5.19 21.18
C LEU A 371 1.40 -4.32 20.01
N VAL A 372 0.10 -4.19 19.80
CA VAL A 372 -0.47 -3.50 18.64
C VAL A 372 -1.32 -2.31 19.11
N THR A 373 -1.05 -1.13 18.54
CA THR A 373 -1.92 0.05 18.62
C THR A 373 -2.52 0.29 17.25
N PHE A 374 -3.84 0.30 17.15
CA PHE A 374 -4.55 0.52 15.89
C PHE A 374 -5.27 1.87 15.94
N LEU A 375 -4.78 2.85 15.16
CA LEU A 375 -5.32 4.20 15.09
C LEU A 375 -5.99 4.45 13.73
N VAL A 376 -7.05 5.24 13.75
CA VAL A 376 -7.76 5.72 12.57
C VAL A 376 -7.92 7.23 12.69
N LEU A 377 -7.30 7.97 11.78
CA LEU A 377 -7.48 9.40 11.63
C LEU A 377 -8.47 9.67 10.49
N ASN A 378 -9.61 10.23 10.80
CA ASN A 378 -10.57 10.73 9.84
C ASN A 378 -10.41 12.24 9.66
N THR A 379 -10.57 12.73 8.43
CA THR A 379 -10.53 14.15 8.11
C THR A 379 -11.76 14.57 7.29
N ALA A 380 -12.13 15.87 7.39
CA ALA A 380 -13.25 16.44 6.65
C ALA A 380 -13.14 17.96 6.54
N ASP A 381 -13.95 18.57 5.68
CA ASP A 381 -13.98 20.02 5.49
C ASP A 381 -14.76 20.77 6.58
N ASN A 382 -15.64 20.08 7.26
CA ASN A 382 -16.45 20.66 8.35
C ASN A 382 -16.71 19.62 9.45
N PRO A 383 -17.05 20.07 10.69
CA PRO A 383 -17.26 19.16 11.82
C PRO A 383 -18.37 18.14 11.62
N ARG A 384 -19.46 18.51 10.93
CA ARG A 384 -20.59 17.62 10.69
C ARG A 384 -20.20 16.44 9.78
N GLN A 385 -19.46 16.73 8.73
CA GLN A 385 -18.93 15.71 7.84
C GLN A 385 -17.92 14.83 8.56
N LEU A 386 -17.06 15.40 9.42
CA LEU A 386 -16.13 14.65 10.25
C LEU A 386 -16.87 13.66 11.16
N ASP A 387 -17.94 14.09 11.81
CA ASP A 387 -18.76 13.20 12.65
C ASP A 387 -19.39 12.07 11.84
N ASN A 388 -19.85 12.33 10.62
CA ASN A 388 -20.35 11.29 9.71
C ASN A 388 -19.25 10.31 9.31
N ASN A 389 -18.05 10.78 8.97
CA ASN A 389 -16.91 9.92 8.61
C ASN A 389 -16.51 9.02 9.78
N VAL A 390 -16.43 9.58 10.99
CA VAL A 390 -16.13 8.79 12.21
C VAL A 390 -17.24 7.80 12.51
N PHE A 391 -18.51 8.15 12.28
CA PHE A 391 -19.63 7.24 12.45
C PHE A 391 -19.57 6.07 11.46
N GLN A 392 -19.26 6.32 10.18
CA GLN A 392 -19.04 5.26 9.18
C GLN A 392 -17.89 4.34 9.59
N ALA A 393 -16.75 4.89 10.01
CA ALA A 393 -15.62 4.11 10.52
C ALA A 393 -16.01 3.28 11.75
N SER A 394 -16.83 3.85 12.66
CA SER A 394 -17.35 3.11 13.83
C SER A 394 -18.28 1.96 13.41
N SER A 395 -19.09 2.14 12.39
CA SER A 395 -19.98 1.09 11.86
C SER A 395 -19.18 -0.07 11.26
N ILE A 396 -18.08 0.23 10.57
CA ILE A 396 -17.15 -0.80 10.06
C ILE A 396 -16.56 -1.58 11.25
N ALA A 397 -16.04 -0.91 12.27
CA ALA A 397 -15.49 -1.58 13.44
C ALA A 397 -16.53 -2.50 14.12
N GLN A 398 -17.76 -2.03 14.28
CA GLN A 398 -18.86 -2.79 14.87
C GLN A 398 -19.22 -4.05 14.06
N LYS A 399 -19.19 -3.98 12.74
CA LYS A 399 -19.39 -5.14 11.84
C LYS A 399 -18.44 -6.30 12.18
N TYR A 400 -17.25 -6.00 12.68
CA TYR A 400 -16.21 -6.98 13.05
C TYR A 400 -16.09 -7.16 14.57
N ASN A 401 -17.12 -6.85 15.35
CA ASN A 401 -17.11 -6.92 16.82
C ASN A 401 -15.93 -6.15 17.44
N CYS A 402 -15.58 -5.03 16.84
CA CYS A 402 -14.61 -4.07 17.35
C CYS A 402 -15.32 -2.77 17.72
N GLN A 403 -14.72 -1.97 18.56
CA GLN A 403 -15.22 -0.65 18.92
C GLN A 403 -14.22 0.42 18.51
N LEU A 404 -14.67 1.41 17.74
CA LEU A 404 -13.90 2.60 17.45
C LEU A 404 -14.20 3.66 18.50
N THR A 405 -13.18 4.10 19.23
CA THR A 405 -13.31 5.10 20.29
C THR A 405 -12.39 6.28 20.02
N ARG A 406 -12.93 7.51 20.02
CA ARG A 406 -12.12 8.72 19.88
C ARG A 406 -11.11 8.83 21.03
N LEU A 407 -9.95 9.39 20.72
CA LEU A 407 -8.92 9.73 21.71
C LEU A 407 -9.28 11.06 22.37
N ASP A 408 -10.21 11.04 23.32
CA ASP A 408 -10.62 12.26 24.03
C ASP A 408 -9.43 12.84 24.80
N PHE A 409 -9.15 14.13 24.59
CA PHE A 409 -8.04 14.91 25.17
C PHE A 409 -6.61 14.44 24.79
N GLN A 410 -6.49 13.54 23.82
CA GLN A 410 -5.22 13.03 23.28
C GLN A 410 -5.17 13.15 21.74
N GLN A 411 -5.83 14.17 21.18
CA GLN A 411 -5.91 14.33 19.74
C GLN A 411 -4.56 14.77 19.13
N GLU A 412 -3.74 15.55 19.86
CA GLU A 412 -2.39 15.92 19.43
C GLU A 412 -1.49 14.68 19.35
N GLU A 413 -1.42 13.93 20.45
CA GLU A 413 -0.63 12.70 20.51
C GLU A 413 -1.11 11.66 19.50
N GLY A 414 -2.44 11.57 19.32
CA GLY A 414 -3.04 10.69 18.31
C GLY A 414 -2.66 11.08 16.89
N MET A 415 -2.79 12.37 16.53
CA MET A 415 -2.40 12.87 15.21
C MET A 415 -0.92 12.62 14.93
N MET A 416 -0.04 12.94 15.89
CA MET A 416 1.39 12.74 15.74
C MET A 416 1.78 11.26 15.65
N SER A 417 0.98 10.37 16.27
CA SER A 417 1.15 8.92 16.14
C SER A 417 0.59 8.32 14.84
N CYS A 418 -0.21 9.08 14.08
CA CYS A 418 -0.68 8.65 12.75
C CYS A 418 0.28 9.05 11.62
N LEU A 419 1.36 9.77 11.92
CA LEU A 419 2.37 10.14 10.93
C LEU A 419 3.31 8.95 10.68
N PRO A 420 3.69 8.67 9.42
CA PRO A 420 4.60 7.56 9.08
C PRO A 420 6.05 7.84 9.52
N LEU A 421 6.21 8.06 10.81
CA LEU A 421 7.49 8.34 11.47
C LEU A 421 7.95 7.20 12.38
N GLY A 422 7.09 6.21 12.64
CA GLY A 422 7.39 5.10 13.55
C GLY A 422 7.35 5.49 15.04
N LEU A 423 6.66 6.59 15.39
CA LEU A 423 6.54 7.07 16.76
C LEU A 423 5.11 6.87 17.29
N ASN A 424 4.96 6.06 18.31
CA ASN A 424 3.70 5.88 19.02
C ASN A 424 3.70 6.62 20.35
N GLN A 425 2.87 7.66 20.46
CA GLN A 425 2.66 8.42 21.70
C GLN A 425 1.43 7.93 22.48
N ILE A 426 0.70 6.93 21.96
CA ILE A 426 -0.51 6.39 22.56
C ILE A 426 -0.19 5.11 23.31
N GLU A 427 -0.46 5.10 24.62
CA GLU A 427 -0.18 3.94 25.49
C GLU A 427 -1.21 2.80 25.36
N ILE A 428 -2.25 2.96 24.53
CA ILE A 428 -3.30 1.95 24.33
C ILE A 428 -2.75 0.86 23.41
N GLN A 429 -2.45 -0.30 23.98
CA GLN A 429 -1.87 -1.43 23.26
C GLN A 429 -2.70 -2.70 23.49
N ARG A 430 -2.80 -3.54 22.45
CA ARG A 430 -3.39 -4.88 22.53
C ARG A 430 -2.29 -5.93 22.28
N GLY A 431 -2.19 -6.90 23.20
CA GLY A 431 -1.35 -8.07 22.99
C GLY A 431 -2.03 -9.04 22.01
N LEU A 432 -1.34 -9.39 20.92
CA LEU A 432 -1.80 -10.32 19.89
C LEU A 432 -0.68 -11.31 19.57
N THR A 433 -1.03 -12.52 19.12
CA THR A 433 -0.09 -13.49 18.59
C THR A 433 0.26 -13.14 17.14
N THR A 434 1.26 -13.83 16.53
CA THR A 434 1.62 -13.64 15.13
C THR A 434 0.40 -13.80 14.22
N SER A 435 -0.31 -14.92 14.34
CA SER A 435 -1.48 -15.21 13.50
C SER A 435 -2.59 -14.19 13.68
N SER A 436 -2.83 -13.76 14.94
CA SER A 436 -3.84 -12.71 15.23
C SER A 436 -3.43 -11.33 14.71
N THR A 437 -2.12 -11.01 14.69
CA THR A 437 -1.61 -9.74 14.12
C THR A 437 -1.63 -9.79 12.60
N ALA A 438 -1.32 -10.96 12.01
CA ALA A 438 -1.30 -11.16 10.57
C ALA A 438 -2.67 -11.05 9.92
N ILE A 439 -3.75 -11.15 10.68
CA ILE A 439 -5.12 -10.91 10.17
C ILE A 439 -5.28 -9.49 9.62
N PHE A 440 -4.53 -8.51 10.13
CA PHE A 440 -4.43 -7.20 9.49
C PHE A 440 -3.56 -7.27 8.23
N VAL A 441 -4.03 -8.08 7.25
CA VAL A 441 -3.33 -8.26 5.97
C VAL A 441 -3.26 -6.91 5.27
N PRO A 442 -2.05 -6.42 4.96
CA PRO A 442 -1.89 -5.09 4.35
C PRO A 442 -2.22 -5.07 2.86
N PHE A 443 -2.62 -6.22 2.31
CA PHE A 443 -2.92 -6.39 0.90
C PHE A 443 -4.44 -6.50 0.68
N THR A 444 -4.95 -5.75 -0.28
CA THR A 444 -6.37 -5.71 -0.62
C THR A 444 -6.58 -6.09 -2.07
N THR A 445 -6.49 -5.13 -2.96
CA THR A 445 -6.58 -5.28 -4.41
C THR A 445 -5.48 -4.43 -5.04
N GLN A 446 -4.89 -4.95 -6.09
CA GLN A 446 -3.85 -4.23 -6.81
C GLN A 446 -4.43 -2.95 -7.41
N GLU A 447 -3.90 -1.82 -7.00
CA GLU A 447 -4.15 -0.53 -7.64
C GLU A 447 -3.15 -0.35 -8.77
N LEU A 448 -3.67 -0.13 -9.97
CA LEU A 448 -2.87 0.10 -11.17
C LEU A 448 -3.00 1.57 -11.58
N PHE A 449 -2.29 2.43 -10.90
CA PHE A 449 -2.19 3.84 -11.25
C PHE A 449 -0.72 4.22 -11.45
N GLN A 450 -0.29 4.25 -12.70
CA GLN A 450 1.04 4.71 -13.08
C GLN A 450 0.94 6.13 -13.62
N ASN A 451 1.76 7.02 -13.10
CA ASN A 451 1.80 8.43 -13.48
C ASN A 451 2.90 8.68 -14.54
N GLY A 452 2.85 7.95 -15.62
CA GLY A 452 3.77 8.06 -16.76
C GLY A 452 3.18 8.84 -17.92
N LYS A 453 4.04 9.42 -18.79
CA LYS A 453 3.59 10.13 -20.00
C LYS A 453 2.88 9.22 -21.01
N GLU A 454 3.19 7.92 -20.97
CA GLU A 454 2.66 6.90 -21.89
C GLU A 454 1.67 5.95 -21.18
N ALA A 455 1.24 6.28 -19.97
CA ALA A 455 0.25 5.50 -19.27
C ALA A 455 -1.13 5.61 -19.92
N LEU A 456 -1.67 4.48 -20.35
CA LEU A 456 -2.98 4.38 -21.00
C LEU A 456 -4.09 4.19 -19.96
N TYR A 457 -5.24 4.80 -20.21
CA TYR A 457 -6.43 4.59 -19.41
C TYR A 457 -7.15 3.29 -19.79
N TYR A 458 -7.32 2.38 -18.87
CA TYR A 458 -8.01 1.10 -19.08
C TYR A 458 -9.43 1.08 -18.52
N GLY A 459 -9.71 1.81 -17.46
CA GLY A 459 -11.04 1.82 -16.84
C GLY A 459 -11.02 2.36 -15.42
N ILE A 460 -12.08 2.02 -14.69
CA ILE A 460 -12.25 2.30 -13.27
C ILE A 460 -12.19 0.96 -12.51
N ASN A 461 -11.42 0.92 -11.44
CA ASN A 461 -11.36 -0.25 -10.57
C ASN A 461 -12.74 -0.47 -9.92
N ALA A 462 -13.34 -1.63 -10.13
CA ALA A 462 -14.69 -1.94 -9.65
C ALA A 462 -14.83 -1.97 -8.12
N LEU A 463 -13.72 -2.12 -7.39
CA LEU A 463 -13.71 -2.18 -5.93
C LEU A 463 -13.38 -0.83 -5.30
N SER A 464 -12.37 -0.13 -5.82
CA SER A 464 -11.90 1.14 -5.25
C SER A 464 -12.43 2.38 -5.96
N ASN A 465 -13.10 2.23 -7.10
CA ASN A 465 -13.52 3.30 -8.00
C ASN A 465 -12.37 4.22 -8.47
N ASN A 466 -11.11 3.79 -8.33
CA ASN A 466 -9.94 4.51 -8.80
C ASN A 466 -9.69 4.26 -10.29
N LEU A 467 -9.05 5.23 -10.95
CA LEU A 467 -8.65 5.06 -12.35
C LEU A 467 -7.58 3.97 -12.49
N ILE A 468 -7.72 3.14 -13.52
CA ILE A 468 -6.69 2.21 -13.95
C ILE A 468 -5.92 2.87 -15.08
N MET A 469 -4.69 3.27 -14.78
CA MET A 469 -3.73 3.89 -15.70
C MET A 469 -2.46 3.04 -15.75
N VAL A 470 -2.10 2.51 -16.90
CA VAL A 470 -0.98 1.57 -17.01
C VAL A 470 -0.13 1.91 -18.23
N ASP A 471 1.16 2.04 -18.02
CA ASP A 471 2.17 1.97 -19.08
C ASP A 471 2.61 0.51 -19.23
N ARG A 472 2.14 -0.15 -20.29
CA ARG A 472 2.42 -1.58 -20.52
C ARG A 472 3.90 -1.86 -20.76
N LYS A 473 4.67 -0.88 -21.28
CA LYS A 473 6.11 -1.01 -21.52
C LYS A 473 6.89 -1.17 -20.20
N LEU A 474 6.35 -0.65 -19.10
CA LEU A 474 6.94 -0.79 -17.75
C LEU A 474 6.56 -2.10 -17.05
N LEU A 475 5.64 -2.87 -17.63
CA LEU A 475 5.28 -4.17 -17.07
C LEU A 475 6.35 -5.22 -17.40
N LYS A 476 6.50 -6.20 -16.54
CA LYS A 476 7.43 -7.34 -16.76
C LYS A 476 7.11 -8.09 -18.07
N ASN A 477 5.85 -8.12 -18.46
CA ASN A 477 5.37 -8.67 -19.72
C ASN A 477 4.27 -7.75 -20.28
N PRO A 478 4.48 -7.10 -21.44
CA PRO A 478 3.53 -6.17 -22.03
C PRO A 478 2.36 -6.84 -22.76
N ASN A 479 2.37 -8.17 -22.91
CA ASN A 479 1.31 -8.88 -23.62
C ASN A 479 -0.03 -8.74 -22.89
N GLY A 480 -1.12 -8.62 -23.64
CA GLY A 480 -2.48 -8.50 -23.13
C GLY A 480 -3.43 -9.48 -23.80
N LEU A 481 -4.49 -9.87 -23.07
CA LEU A 481 -5.55 -10.73 -23.56
C LEU A 481 -6.90 -10.10 -23.22
N ILE A 482 -7.74 -9.91 -24.23
CA ILE A 482 -9.09 -9.38 -24.08
C ILE A 482 -10.10 -10.52 -24.29
N LEU A 483 -10.77 -10.92 -23.23
CA LEU A 483 -11.75 -12.00 -23.24
C LEU A 483 -13.16 -11.46 -22.98
N GLY A 484 -14.14 -12.05 -23.63
CA GLY A 484 -15.55 -11.69 -23.42
C GLY A 484 -16.48 -12.49 -24.33
N THR A 485 -17.73 -12.59 -23.95
CA THR A 485 -18.80 -13.17 -24.77
C THR A 485 -19.12 -12.26 -25.97
N PRO A 486 -19.76 -12.77 -27.04
CA PRO A 486 -20.22 -11.93 -28.14
C PRO A 486 -21.10 -10.78 -27.62
N GLY A 487 -20.89 -9.56 -28.14
CA GLY A 487 -21.61 -8.36 -27.70
C GLY A 487 -21.15 -7.73 -26.39
N SER A 488 -20.14 -8.27 -25.71
CA SER A 488 -19.61 -7.71 -24.44
C SER A 488 -18.73 -6.46 -24.60
N GLY A 489 -18.41 -6.04 -25.84
CA GLY A 489 -17.59 -4.86 -26.12
C GLY A 489 -16.10 -5.12 -26.25
N LYS A 490 -15.65 -6.36 -26.55
CA LYS A 490 -14.23 -6.69 -26.77
C LYS A 490 -13.57 -5.81 -27.82
N SER A 491 -14.14 -5.78 -29.04
CA SER A 491 -13.62 -4.98 -30.16
C SER A 491 -13.63 -3.48 -29.84
N PHE A 492 -14.63 -3.00 -29.11
CA PHE A 492 -14.68 -1.61 -28.66
C PHE A 492 -13.56 -1.29 -27.66
N SER A 493 -13.30 -2.17 -26.71
CA SER A 493 -12.20 -2.03 -25.76
C SER A 493 -10.83 -2.01 -26.45
N ALA A 494 -10.63 -2.90 -27.43
CA ALA A 494 -9.42 -2.92 -28.25
C ALA A 494 -9.24 -1.63 -29.09
N LYS A 495 -10.32 -1.17 -29.74
CA LYS A 495 -10.30 0.10 -30.51
C LYS A 495 -9.95 1.29 -29.62
N ARG A 496 -10.45 1.31 -28.38
CA ARG A 496 -10.11 2.35 -27.42
C ARG A 496 -8.63 2.32 -27.02
N GLU A 497 -8.07 1.14 -26.77
CA GLU A 497 -6.63 1.00 -26.48
C GLU A 497 -5.77 1.44 -27.66
N ILE A 498 -6.13 1.04 -28.88
CA ILE A 498 -5.45 1.46 -30.12
C ILE A 498 -5.47 2.98 -30.26
N ALA A 499 -6.64 3.61 -30.12
CA ALA A 499 -6.77 5.06 -30.20
C ALA A 499 -5.94 5.78 -29.13
N ASN A 500 -5.93 5.26 -27.89
CA ASN A 500 -5.11 5.78 -26.79
C ASN A 500 -3.62 5.69 -27.12
N SER A 501 -3.16 4.54 -27.55
CA SER A 501 -1.75 4.33 -27.91
C SER A 501 -1.34 5.27 -29.02
N PHE A 502 -2.13 5.38 -30.08
CA PHE A 502 -1.86 6.30 -31.20
C PHE A 502 -1.80 7.77 -30.77
N LEU A 503 -2.71 8.22 -29.89
CA LEU A 503 -2.79 9.62 -29.46
C LEU A 503 -1.71 10.05 -28.45
N LEU A 504 -1.23 9.09 -27.64
CA LEU A 504 -0.32 9.35 -26.51
C LEU A 504 1.13 8.98 -26.79
N THR A 505 1.37 7.98 -27.65
CA THR A 505 2.70 7.46 -27.91
C THR A 505 3.13 7.73 -29.35
N SER A 506 4.40 7.50 -29.64
CA SER A 506 4.94 7.50 -31.01
C SER A 506 5.06 6.08 -31.59
N ASP A 507 4.34 5.11 -31.01
CA ASP A 507 4.43 3.72 -31.42
C ASP A 507 3.68 3.46 -32.70
N ASP A 508 4.22 2.58 -33.54
CA ASP A 508 3.51 2.04 -34.71
C ASP A 508 2.47 1.02 -34.22
N VAL A 509 1.26 1.11 -34.79
CA VAL A 509 0.16 0.19 -34.47
C VAL A 509 -0.12 -0.71 -35.67
N ILE A 510 0.10 -2.01 -35.50
CA ILE A 510 -0.14 -3.02 -36.53
C ILE A 510 -1.31 -3.89 -36.09
N ILE A 511 -2.34 -4.00 -36.95
CA ILE A 511 -3.55 -4.75 -36.65
C ILE A 511 -3.72 -5.88 -37.68
N CYS A 512 -3.84 -7.12 -37.17
CA CYS A 512 -4.29 -8.25 -37.97
C CYS A 512 -5.78 -8.47 -37.70
N ASP A 513 -6.63 -8.16 -38.66
CA ASP A 513 -8.09 -8.10 -38.51
C ASP A 513 -8.80 -9.06 -39.50
N PRO A 514 -9.09 -10.31 -39.10
CA PRO A 514 -9.76 -11.27 -39.97
C PRO A 514 -11.23 -10.94 -40.24
N GLU A 515 -11.87 -10.09 -39.41
CA GLU A 515 -13.30 -9.75 -39.51
C GLU A 515 -13.55 -8.38 -40.16
N ALA A 516 -12.51 -7.65 -40.51
CA ALA A 516 -12.56 -6.31 -41.13
C ALA A 516 -13.35 -5.25 -40.32
N GLU A 517 -13.23 -5.29 -38.99
CA GLU A 517 -13.92 -4.35 -38.08
C GLU A 517 -13.16 -3.05 -37.83
N TYR A 518 -11.83 -3.02 -38.08
CA TYR A 518 -10.95 -1.92 -37.69
C TYR A 518 -10.69 -0.92 -38.82
N ALA A 519 -11.05 -1.22 -40.09
CA ALA A 519 -10.80 -0.36 -41.22
C ALA A 519 -11.28 1.10 -41.01
N PRO A 520 -12.49 1.38 -40.48
CA PRO A 520 -12.93 2.77 -40.29
C PRO A 520 -12.10 3.54 -39.26
N LEU A 521 -11.58 2.85 -38.22
CA LEU A 521 -10.67 3.46 -37.24
C LEU A 521 -9.32 3.81 -37.89
N VAL A 522 -8.77 2.86 -38.64
CA VAL A 522 -7.46 3.04 -39.32
C VAL A 522 -7.53 4.19 -40.33
N GLU A 523 -8.58 4.26 -41.15
CA GLU A 523 -8.80 5.36 -42.10
C GLU A 523 -8.95 6.71 -41.41
N ARG A 524 -9.67 6.76 -40.26
CA ARG A 524 -9.85 7.98 -39.46
C ARG A 524 -8.53 8.49 -38.86
N LEU A 525 -7.61 7.57 -38.55
CA LEU A 525 -6.27 7.88 -38.04
C LEU A 525 -5.22 8.02 -39.18
N HIS A 526 -5.66 8.14 -40.43
CA HIS A 526 -4.81 8.26 -41.62
C HIS A 526 -3.83 7.09 -41.81
N GLY A 527 -4.22 5.90 -41.34
CA GLY A 527 -3.46 4.67 -41.50
C GLY A 527 -3.73 3.99 -42.85
N GLN A 528 -2.98 2.95 -43.13
CA GLN A 528 -3.09 2.16 -44.33
C GLN A 528 -3.84 0.84 -44.04
N VAL A 529 -4.85 0.54 -44.86
CA VAL A 529 -5.54 -0.74 -44.85
C VAL A 529 -5.08 -1.61 -46.01
N ILE A 530 -4.48 -2.75 -45.68
CA ILE A 530 -4.05 -3.75 -46.65
C ILE A 530 -5.02 -4.92 -46.60
N LYS A 531 -5.79 -5.13 -47.65
CA LYS A 531 -6.76 -6.23 -47.73
C LYS A 531 -6.13 -7.43 -48.43
N ILE A 532 -6.06 -8.56 -47.75
CA ILE A 532 -5.58 -9.83 -48.31
C ILE A 532 -6.80 -10.71 -48.58
N SER A 533 -7.16 -10.86 -49.84
CA SER A 533 -8.26 -11.70 -50.30
C SER A 533 -8.08 -12.07 -51.77
N PRO A 534 -8.77 -13.12 -52.27
CA PRO A 534 -8.67 -13.50 -53.69
C PRO A 534 -9.06 -12.40 -54.67
N THR A 535 -9.84 -11.40 -54.25
CA THR A 535 -10.32 -10.29 -55.09
C THR A 535 -9.62 -8.96 -54.74
N SER A 536 -8.61 -8.99 -53.88
CA SER A 536 -7.90 -7.77 -53.50
C SER A 536 -6.99 -7.26 -54.61
N THR A 537 -6.84 -5.94 -54.66
CA THR A 537 -5.84 -5.26 -55.49
C THR A 537 -4.53 -5.00 -54.73
N ASN A 538 -4.44 -5.37 -53.46
CA ASN A 538 -3.22 -5.27 -52.68
C ASN A 538 -2.41 -6.55 -52.84
N TYR A 539 -1.16 -6.43 -53.17
CA TYR A 539 -0.21 -7.53 -53.31
C TYR A 539 0.92 -7.34 -52.28
N ILE A 540 1.31 -8.40 -51.63
CA ILE A 540 2.43 -8.43 -50.70
C ILE A 540 3.45 -9.42 -51.25
N ASN A 541 4.68 -8.95 -51.47
CA ASN A 541 5.78 -9.84 -51.85
C ASN A 541 6.33 -10.53 -50.60
N PRO A 542 6.10 -11.84 -50.39
CA PRO A 542 6.62 -12.57 -49.23
C PRO A 542 8.15 -12.70 -49.26
N MET A 543 8.74 -12.48 -50.44
CA MET A 543 10.20 -12.50 -50.66
C MET A 543 10.85 -11.14 -50.32
N ASP A 544 10.11 -10.10 -49.94
CA ASP A 544 10.71 -8.81 -49.61
C ASP A 544 11.65 -8.93 -48.38
N LEU A 545 12.90 -8.45 -48.52
CA LEU A 545 13.97 -8.60 -47.55
C LEU A 545 14.43 -7.22 -47.05
N ASN A 546 14.28 -6.98 -45.75
CA ASN A 546 14.89 -5.86 -45.08
C ASN A 546 16.26 -6.25 -44.53
N LEU A 547 17.32 -5.63 -45.05
CA LEU A 547 18.70 -5.90 -44.62
C LEU A 547 19.03 -5.35 -43.23
N ASP A 548 18.25 -4.39 -42.74
CA ASP A 548 18.43 -3.73 -41.42
C ASP A 548 17.59 -4.38 -40.30
N TYR A 549 17.00 -5.55 -40.57
CA TYR A 549 16.00 -6.14 -39.64
C TYR A 549 16.56 -6.70 -38.35
N SER A 550 17.83 -7.10 -38.30
CA SER A 550 18.41 -7.78 -37.11
C SER A 550 19.92 -7.54 -37.00
N ASP A 551 20.37 -7.21 -35.81
CA ASP A 551 21.79 -7.09 -35.45
C ASP A 551 22.44 -8.44 -35.14
N ASP A 552 21.65 -9.45 -34.72
CA ASP A 552 22.13 -10.73 -34.16
C ASP A 552 22.09 -11.90 -35.17
N GLU A 553 21.17 -11.90 -36.15
CA GLU A 553 20.99 -12.98 -37.11
C GLU A 553 21.01 -12.47 -38.55
N SER A 554 21.51 -13.28 -39.48
CA SER A 554 21.49 -12.95 -40.91
C SER A 554 20.04 -12.76 -41.38
N PRO A 555 19.67 -11.56 -41.93
CA PRO A 555 18.32 -11.31 -42.45
C PRO A 555 17.90 -12.33 -43.50
N LEU A 556 18.85 -12.86 -44.28
CA LEU A 556 18.60 -13.91 -45.27
C LEU A 556 18.23 -15.25 -44.60
N SER A 557 18.84 -15.60 -43.48
CA SER A 557 18.47 -16.82 -42.75
C SER A 557 17.05 -16.76 -42.21
N LEU A 558 16.69 -15.64 -41.56
CA LEU A 558 15.33 -15.41 -41.07
C LEU A 558 14.30 -15.45 -42.20
N LYS A 559 14.65 -14.88 -43.35
CA LYS A 559 13.78 -14.90 -44.53
C LYS A 559 13.67 -16.31 -45.12
N SER A 560 14.74 -17.08 -45.13
CA SER A 560 14.72 -18.47 -45.60
C SER A 560 13.79 -19.31 -44.72
N ASP A 561 13.87 -19.19 -43.38
CA ASP A 561 12.98 -19.88 -42.45
C ASP A 561 11.53 -19.46 -42.63
N PHE A 562 11.25 -18.18 -42.85
CA PHE A 562 9.92 -17.69 -43.17
C PHE A 562 9.38 -18.32 -44.48
N ILE A 563 10.15 -18.34 -45.55
CA ILE A 563 9.73 -18.93 -46.85
C ILE A 563 9.54 -20.43 -46.73
N LEU A 564 10.41 -21.13 -45.96
CA LEU A 564 10.21 -22.54 -45.64
C LEU A 564 8.89 -22.80 -44.95
N SER A 565 8.56 -21.99 -43.93
CA SER A 565 7.29 -22.06 -43.21
C SER A 565 6.09 -21.77 -44.13
N LEU A 566 6.21 -20.77 -45.02
CA LEU A 566 5.18 -20.45 -46.01
C LEU A 566 4.96 -21.62 -46.98
N CYS A 567 6.03 -22.21 -47.51
CA CYS A 567 5.96 -23.39 -48.40
C CYS A 567 5.37 -24.60 -47.67
N GLU A 568 5.71 -24.80 -46.41
CA GLU A 568 5.13 -25.89 -45.57
C GLU A 568 3.63 -25.73 -45.39
N LEU A 569 3.14 -24.48 -45.19
CA LEU A 569 1.71 -24.20 -45.08
C LEU A 569 0.94 -24.42 -46.38
N ILE A 570 1.57 -24.12 -47.53
CA ILE A 570 0.92 -24.19 -48.85
C ILE A 570 0.94 -25.61 -49.42
N VAL A 571 2.07 -26.32 -49.35
CA VAL A 571 2.29 -27.60 -50.02
C VAL A 571 2.62 -28.77 -49.11
N GLY A 572 2.89 -28.53 -47.82
CA GLY A 572 3.34 -29.58 -46.87
C GLY A 572 2.26 -30.58 -46.45
N GLY A 573 1.01 -30.28 -46.67
CA GLY A 573 -0.10 -31.18 -46.30
C GLY A 573 -0.13 -31.49 -44.78
N LYS A 574 -0.62 -32.68 -44.41
CA LYS A 574 -0.71 -33.10 -42.99
C LYS A 574 0.62 -33.53 -42.37
N GLU A 575 1.57 -33.91 -43.19
CA GLU A 575 2.89 -34.46 -42.76
C GLU A 575 4.01 -33.42 -42.82
N GLY A 576 3.71 -32.19 -43.31
CA GLY A 576 4.70 -31.16 -43.51
C GLY A 576 5.63 -31.43 -44.69
N LEU A 577 6.65 -30.60 -44.91
CA LEU A 577 7.68 -30.77 -45.91
C LEU A 577 8.70 -31.83 -45.47
N GLN A 578 9.05 -32.71 -46.39
CA GLN A 578 10.13 -33.69 -46.14
C GLN A 578 11.49 -32.98 -45.99
N PRO A 579 12.46 -33.55 -45.26
CA PRO A 579 13.79 -32.95 -45.04
C PRO A 579 14.52 -32.57 -46.34
N VAL A 580 14.40 -33.40 -47.38
CA VAL A 580 14.99 -33.15 -48.68
C VAL A 580 14.38 -31.91 -49.32
N GLN A 581 13.05 -31.75 -49.27
CA GLN A 581 12.35 -30.58 -49.78
C GLN A 581 12.75 -29.30 -49.03
N LYS A 582 12.84 -29.35 -47.70
CA LYS A 582 13.33 -28.22 -46.90
C LYS A 582 14.72 -27.76 -47.32
N THR A 583 15.65 -28.74 -47.51
CA THR A 583 17.02 -28.43 -47.97
C THR A 583 17.05 -27.78 -49.37
N ILE A 584 16.23 -28.29 -50.29
CA ILE A 584 16.15 -27.75 -51.64
C ILE A 584 15.61 -26.30 -51.60
N ILE A 585 14.51 -26.08 -50.87
CA ILE A 585 13.90 -24.74 -50.78
C ILE A 585 14.88 -23.74 -50.14
N ASP A 586 15.54 -24.09 -49.01
CA ASP A 586 16.55 -23.22 -48.39
C ASP A 586 17.66 -22.84 -49.35
N ARG A 587 18.16 -23.81 -50.12
CA ARG A 587 19.21 -23.61 -51.10
C ARG A 587 18.72 -22.69 -52.24
N CYS A 588 17.53 -22.90 -52.77
CA CYS A 588 16.95 -22.10 -53.83
C CYS A 588 16.70 -20.66 -53.36
N VAL A 589 16.15 -20.47 -52.15
CA VAL A 589 15.98 -19.16 -51.53
C VAL A 589 17.30 -18.39 -51.50
N ARG A 590 18.38 -19.02 -51.02
CA ARG A 590 19.69 -18.35 -50.95
C ARG A 590 20.27 -18.03 -52.34
N LEU A 591 19.98 -18.84 -53.34
CA LEU A 591 20.42 -18.56 -54.72
C LEU A 591 19.67 -17.39 -55.35
N VAL A 592 18.37 -17.31 -55.20
CA VAL A 592 17.52 -16.26 -55.79
C VAL A 592 17.88 -14.88 -55.23
N TYR A 593 18.28 -14.78 -53.97
CA TYR A 593 18.69 -13.51 -53.35
C TYR A 593 20.10 -13.02 -53.79
N GLN A 594 20.93 -13.83 -54.48
CA GLN A 594 22.28 -13.40 -54.84
C GLN A 594 22.30 -12.12 -55.68
N THR A 595 21.36 -11.96 -56.59
CA THR A 595 21.25 -10.76 -57.43
C THR A 595 20.97 -9.53 -56.59
N TYR A 596 19.99 -9.62 -55.65
CA TYR A 596 19.65 -8.55 -54.78
C TYR A 596 20.74 -8.21 -53.75
N LEU A 597 21.43 -9.21 -53.19
CA LEU A 597 22.53 -8.97 -52.26
C LEU A 597 23.75 -8.31 -52.90
N ASN A 598 23.97 -8.54 -54.18
CA ASN A 598 25.04 -7.88 -54.94
C ASN A 598 24.69 -6.46 -55.34
N ASP A 599 23.42 -6.17 -55.59
CA ASP A 599 22.92 -4.86 -55.99
C ASP A 599 21.51 -4.65 -55.36
N PRO A 600 21.45 -4.11 -54.14
CA PRO A 600 20.21 -4.04 -53.34
C PRO A 600 19.28 -2.92 -53.83
N ARG A 601 18.73 -3.09 -55.02
CA ARG A 601 17.70 -2.23 -55.61
C ARG A 601 16.34 -2.92 -55.60
N PRO A 602 15.22 -2.18 -55.48
CA PRO A 602 13.87 -2.75 -55.50
C PRO A 602 13.58 -3.63 -56.71
N GLU A 603 14.17 -3.30 -57.86
CA GLU A 603 13.97 -4.04 -59.10
C GLU A 603 14.62 -5.42 -59.07
N ASN A 604 15.63 -5.63 -58.23
CA ASN A 604 16.35 -6.90 -58.04
C ASN A 604 15.75 -7.75 -56.93
N MET A 605 14.71 -7.24 -56.22
CA MET A 605 14.05 -7.98 -55.18
C MET A 605 13.30 -9.17 -55.77
N PRO A 606 13.61 -10.43 -55.32
CA PRO A 606 12.96 -11.59 -55.87
C PRO A 606 11.47 -11.66 -55.48
N VAL A 607 10.70 -12.36 -56.31
CA VAL A 607 9.30 -12.71 -56.04
C VAL A 607 9.15 -14.24 -56.01
N LEU A 608 7.98 -14.75 -55.55
CA LEU A 608 7.76 -16.22 -55.46
C LEU A 608 7.93 -16.92 -56.82
N GLU A 609 7.68 -16.25 -57.92
CA GLU A 609 7.88 -16.80 -59.27
C GLU A 609 9.37 -17.10 -59.55
N ASP A 610 10.27 -16.27 -59.05
CA ASP A 610 11.72 -16.50 -59.17
C ASP A 610 12.18 -17.71 -58.36
N LEU A 611 11.52 -18.01 -57.23
CA LEU A 611 11.77 -19.21 -56.45
C LEU A 611 11.20 -20.47 -57.11
N TYR A 612 10.11 -20.33 -57.86
CA TYR A 612 9.47 -21.45 -58.56
C TYR A 612 10.28 -21.87 -59.80
N ASN A 613 10.82 -20.96 -60.56
CA ASN A 613 11.61 -21.17 -61.74
C ASN A 613 13.04 -21.66 -61.39
#